data_59a30ec158cdb58ba7f597c100301cbc
#
_entry.id   59a30ec158cdb58ba7f597c100301cbc
#
_cell.length_a   1.000
_cell.length_b   1.000
_cell.length_c   1.000
_cell.angle_alpha   90.00
_cell.angle_beta   90.00
_cell.angle_gamma   90.00
#
_symmetry.space_group_name_H-M   'P 1'
#
loop_
_entity.id
_entity.type
_entity.pdbx_description
1 polymer ?
#
loop_
_entity_poly.entity_id
_entity_poly.type
_entity_poly.pdbx_seq_one_letter_code
_entity_poly.pdbx_strand_id
1 'polypeptide(L)'
;MENLWQEEESRRFAHSDLAMRVYTSRLLGSSDELVLHGGGITSVKSSQTNIFGQEEDILIVKGSGWDLKTIEEEGFTPARLETHLRLGKLPSMTDTEMARELKASMTNPTAPSPSIEAILHALIPFKFVDHTHTDAVVALSNSPKGKDILEALYGETVLILPYIMPGFVLATQVYEATKDLDWACLEGIVLMHHGLFTFNDDAKAVSYTHLRAHETGRNLVC
;
A
#
# COMPACT_ATOMS: atom_id res chain seq x y z
N MET A 1 -10.07 -15.34 -9.72
CA MET A 1 -10.61 -14.83 -8.42
C MET A 1 -11.86 -14.02 -8.71
N GLU A 2 -12.89 -14.13 -7.89
CA GLU A 2 -14.11 -13.36 -8.07
C GLU A 2 -13.94 -11.92 -7.54
N ASN A 3 -14.46 -10.93 -8.27
CA ASN A 3 -14.49 -9.57 -7.77
C ASN A 3 -15.57 -9.45 -6.71
N LEU A 4 -15.17 -9.19 -5.48
CA LEU A 4 -16.07 -9.09 -4.32
C LEU A 4 -16.67 -7.69 -4.12
N TRP A 5 -16.33 -6.72 -4.97
CA TRP A 5 -16.91 -5.38 -4.89
C TRP A 5 -18.44 -5.41 -5.11
N GLN A 6 -19.19 -4.85 -4.18
CA GLN A 6 -20.64 -4.72 -4.27
C GLN A 6 -21.02 -3.25 -4.14
N GLU A 7 -21.70 -2.70 -5.16
CA GLU A 7 -22.08 -1.29 -5.20
C GLU A 7 -23.00 -0.88 -4.04
N GLU A 8 -23.90 -1.76 -3.65
CA GLU A 8 -24.82 -1.48 -2.55
C GLU A 8 -24.08 -1.44 -1.20
N GLU A 9 -23.15 -2.35 -1.00
CA GLU A 9 -22.34 -2.39 0.21
C GLU A 9 -21.35 -1.22 0.27
N SER A 10 -20.67 -0.89 -0.82
CA SER A 10 -19.72 0.22 -0.87
C SER A 10 -20.34 1.57 -0.50
N ARG A 11 -21.64 1.78 -0.82
CA ARG A 11 -22.37 3.00 -0.44
C ARG A 11 -22.48 3.20 1.08
N ARG A 12 -22.50 2.13 1.86
CA ARG A 12 -22.51 2.20 3.34
C ARG A 12 -21.23 2.78 3.90
N PHE A 13 -20.13 2.64 3.16
CA PHE A 13 -18.80 3.12 3.53
C PHE A 13 -18.41 4.43 2.83
N ALA A 14 -19.29 4.99 1.99
CA ALA A 14 -18.99 6.21 1.21
C ALA A 14 -19.03 7.51 2.03
N HIS A 15 -19.28 7.44 3.35
CA HIS A 15 -19.40 8.61 4.21
C HIS A 15 -18.03 9.22 4.62
N SER A 16 -16.94 8.47 4.48
CA SER A 16 -15.57 8.96 4.71
C SER A 16 -14.54 8.16 3.93
N ASP A 17 -13.36 8.75 3.72
CA ASP A 17 -12.22 8.09 3.11
C ASP A 17 -11.74 6.88 3.94
N LEU A 18 -11.73 7.00 5.25
CA LEU A 18 -11.35 5.93 6.16
C LEU A 18 -12.36 4.77 6.12
N ALA A 19 -13.66 5.06 6.14
CA ALA A 19 -14.68 4.02 6.01
C ALA A 19 -14.54 3.26 4.69
N MET A 20 -14.37 3.97 3.57
CA MET A 20 -14.11 3.35 2.28
C MET A 20 -12.83 2.51 2.29
N ARG A 21 -11.77 2.97 2.98
CA ARG A 21 -10.52 2.21 3.15
C ARG A 21 -10.72 0.92 3.95
N VAL A 22 -11.54 0.94 5.01
CA VAL A 22 -11.94 -0.26 5.76
C VAL A 22 -12.61 -1.27 4.82
N TYR A 23 -13.60 -0.84 4.05
CA TYR A 23 -14.31 -1.70 3.10
C TYR A 23 -13.36 -2.39 2.11
N THR A 24 -12.54 -1.62 1.41
CA THR A 24 -11.62 -2.17 0.41
C THR A 24 -10.53 -3.05 1.03
N SER A 25 -10.08 -2.74 2.24
CA SER A 25 -9.13 -3.58 2.98
C SER A 25 -9.71 -4.96 3.31
N ARG A 26 -10.98 -4.99 3.73
CA ARG A 26 -11.67 -6.26 3.99
C ARG A 26 -11.89 -7.09 2.73
N LEU A 27 -12.11 -6.45 1.57
CA LEU A 27 -12.18 -7.17 0.30
C LEU A 27 -10.84 -7.89 -0.01
N LEU A 28 -9.71 -7.22 0.18
CA LEU A 28 -8.38 -7.84 0.01
C LEU A 28 -8.15 -8.95 1.04
N GLY A 29 -8.42 -8.68 2.31
CA GLY A 29 -8.23 -9.62 3.43
C GLY A 29 -9.17 -10.82 3.40
N SER A 30 -10.22 -10.81 2.57
CA SER A 30 -11.14 -11.95 2.44
C SER A 30 -10.58 -13.10 1.60
N SER A 31 -9.47 -12.87 0.88
CA SER A 31 -8.78 -13.89 0.07
C SER A 31 -7.42 -14.24 0.64
N ASP A 32 -7.26 -15.48 1.05
CA ASP A 32 -6.00 -16.01 1.57
C ASP A 32 -4.90 -16.06 0.48
N GLU A 33 -5.26 -16.04 -0.81
CA GLU A 33 -4.31 -15.95 -1.94
C GLU A 33 -3.70 -14.54 -2.07
N LEU A 34 -4.32 -13.52 -1.48
CA LEU A 34 -3.83 -12.13 -1.50
C LEU A 34 -3.14 -11.77 -0.18
N VAL A 35 -3.73 -12.15 0.95
CA VAL A 35 -3.30 -11.71 2.29
C VAL A 35 -3.53 -12.80 3.29
N LEU A 36 -2.51 -13.11 4.10
CA LEU A 36 -2.60 -14.02 5.23
C LEU A 36 -2.40 -13.26 6.55
N HIS A 37 -3.27 -13.52 7.55
CA HIS A 37 -3.17 -13.00 8.90
C HIS A 37 -2.96 -11.47 8.96
N GLY A 38 -1.98 -11.02 9.74
CA GLY A 38 -1.61 -9.59 9.85
C GLY A 38 -0.85 -9.01 8.65
N GLY A 39 -0.67 -9.78 7.57
CA GLY A 39 0.00 -9.33 6.33
C GLY A 39 -0.80 -8.27 5.56
N GLY A 40 -0.20 -7.80 4.46
CA GLY A 40 -0.78 -6.73 3.65
C GLY A 40 -0.83 -5.37 4.36
N ILE A 41 -0.71 -4.32 3.60
CA ILE A 41 -0.80 -2.95 4.11
C ILE A 41 -1.65 -2.14 3.15
N THR A 42 -2.56 -1.37 3.70
CA THR A 42 -3.43 -0.50 2.92
C THR A 42 -3.43 0.90 3.51
N SER A 43 -3.56 1.90 2.66
CA SER A 43 -3.62 3.29 3.11
C SER A 43 -4.55 4.14 2.26
N VAL A 44 -4.94 5.27 2.81
CA VAL A 44 -5.64 6.34 2.09
C VAL A 44 -5.07 7.70 2.50
N LYS A 45 -4.87 8.57 1.52
CA LYS A 45 -4.54 9.97 1.76
C LYS A 45 -5.84 10.78 1.93
N SER A 46 -5.87 11.62 2.94
CA SER A 46 -7.03 12.45 3.28
C SER A 46 -6.55 13.75 3.94
N SER A 47 -7.47 14.57 4.39
CA SER A 47 -7.18 15.76 5.19
C SER A 47 -7.93 15.73 6.52
N GLN A 48 -7.42 16.46 7.50
CA GLN A 48 -8.08 16.69 8.77
C GLN A 48 -7.87 18.13 9.22
N THR A 49 -8.82 18.66 9.96
CA THR A 49 -8.66 19.96 10.64
C THR A 49 -7.95 19.74 11.98
N ASN A 50 -6.81 20.39 12.18
CA ASN A 50 -6.08 20.31 13.45
C ASN A 50 -6.72 21.18 14.54
N ILE A 51 -6.19 21.09 15.77
CA ILE A 51 -6.70 21.84 16.94
C ILE A 51 -6.64 23.37 16.77
N PHE A 52 -5.85 23.87 15.82
CA PHE A 52 -5.73 25.30 15.50
C PHE A 52 -6.69 25.75 14.39
N GLY A 53 -7.54 24.84 13.87
CA GLY A 53 -8.46 25.12 12.78
C GLY A 53 -7.80 25.12 11.39
N GLN A 54 -6.61 24.56 11.26
CA GLN A 54 -5.88 24.45 9.98
C GLN A 54 -6.08 23.08 9.38
N GLU A 55 -6.29 23.04 8.05
CA GLU A 55 -6.27 21.78 7.29
C GLU A 55 -4.85 21.25 7.18
N GLU A 56 -4.67 19.98 7.48
CA GLU A 56 -3.40 19.26 7.30
C GLU A 56 -3.65 17.95 6.54
N ASP A 57 -2.77 17.67 5.57
CA ASP A 57 -2.81 16.41 4.82
C ASP A 57 -2.30 15.27 5.69
N ILE A 58 -3.07 14.17 5.70
CA ILE A 58 -2.75 12.98 6.47
C ILE A 58 -2.67 11.74 5.58
N LEU A 59 -1.78 10.84 5.95
CA LEU A 59 -1.79 9.44 5.53
C LEU A 59 -2.51 8.63 6.61
N ILE A 60 -3.58 7.96 6.25
CA ILE A 60 -4.25 6.99 7.11
C ILE A 60 -3.78 5.61 6.66
N VAL A 61 -2.92 4.97 7.44
CA VAL A 61 -2.27 3.71 7.08
C VAL A 61 -2.59 2.63 8.10
N LYS A 62 -2.71 1.39 7.63
CA LYS A 62 -2.92 0.22 8.49
C LYS A 62 -1.87 0.15 9.60
N GLY A 63 -2.34 -0.01 10.82
CA GLY A 63 -1.50 -0.25 11.99
C GLY A 63 -0.88 -1.65 11.98
N SER A 64 0.28 -1.76 12.61
CA SER A 64 1.01 -3.02 12.71
C SER A 64 0.18 -4.08 13.46
N GLY A 65 0.15 -5.30 12.94
CA GLY A 65 -0.49 -6.47 13.58
C GLY A 65 -2.00 -6.61 13.34
N TRP A 66 -2.66 -5.65 12.71
CA TRP A 66 -4.07 -5.79 12.35
C TRP A 66 -4.26 -6.70 11.14
N ASP A 67 -5.31 -7.51 11.15
CA ASP A 67 -5.71 -8.36 10.04
C ASP A 67 -6.67 -7.59 9.12
N LEU A 68 -6.36 -7.53 7.82
CA LEU A 68 -7.21 -6.84 6.85
C LEU A 68 -8.63 -7.42 6.76
N LYS A 69 -8.80 -8.72 6.98
CA LYS A 69 -10.10 -9.41 6.93
C LYS A 69 -11.11 -8.85 7.93
N THR A 70 -10.63 -8.43 9.10
CA THR A 70 -11.47 -7.98 10.22
C THR A 70 -11.15 -6.55 10.65
N ILE A 71 -10.37 -5.81 9.88
CA ILE A 71 -9.94 -4.46 10.24
C ILE A 71 -11.13 -3.51 10.39
N GLU A 72 -11.09 -2.67 11.41
CA GLU A 72 -12.00 -1.57 11.69
C GLU A 72 -11.25 -0.23 11.55
N GLU A 73 -11.95 0.88 11.70
CA GLU A 73 -11.33 2.22 11.62
C GLU A 73 -10.21 2.39 12.65
N GLU A 74 -10.35 1.82 13.85
CA GLU A 74 -9.35 1.84 14.93
C GLU A 74 -8.05 1.11 14.58
N GLY A 75 -8.09 0.26 13.56
CA GLY A 75 -6.93 -0.44 13.02
C GLY A 75 -6.05 0.42 12.14
N PHE A 76 -6.47 1.65 11.85
CA PHE A 76 -5.71 2.59 11.03
C PHE A 76 -5.11 3.71 11.86
N THR A 77 -3.94 4.16 11.42
CA THR A 77 -3.17 5.22 12.07
C THR A 77 -3.15 6.45 11.18
N PRO A 78 -3.76 7.56 11.62
CA PRO A 78 -3.60 8.84 10.95
C PRO A 78 -2.25 9.45 11.31
N ALA A 79 -1.49 9.85 10.31
CA ALA A 79 -0.15 10.45 10.46
C ALA A 79 0.05 11.59 9.45
N ARG A 80 0.88 12.57 9.78
CA ARG A 80 1.15 13.74 8.92
C ARG A 80 1.84 13.30 7.64
N LEU A 81 1.19 13.50 6.50
CA LEU A 81 1.69 13.10 5.19
C LEU A 81 3.02 13.80 4.86
N GLU A 82 3.11 15.10 5.11
CA GLU A 82 4.33 15.89 4.87
C GLU A 82 5.55 15.30 5.58
N THR A 83 5.39 14.85 6.82
CA THR A 83 6.48 14.23 7.58
C THR A 83 7.01 12.99 6.86
N HIS A 84 6.12 12.10 6.39
CA HIS A 84 6.53 10.88 5.67
C HIS A 84 7.20 11.21 4.34
N LEU A 85 6.69 12.18 3.58
CA LEU A 85 7.30 12.63 2.32
C LEU A 85 8.70 13.21 2.53
N ARG A 86 8.93 13.91 3.64
CA ARG A 86 10.26 14.44 3.99
C ARG A 86 11.21 13.34 4.45
N LEU A 87 10.73 12.39 5.26
CA LEU A 87 11.53 11.24 5.67
C LEU A 87 12.03 10.43 4.48
N GLY A 88 11.16 10.16 3.49
CA GLY A 88 11.51 9.41 2.29
C GLY A 88 12.60 10.05 1.41
N LYS A 89 12.91 11.34 1.62
CA LYS A 89 13.95 12.08 0.91
C LYS A 89 15.29 12.15 1.67
N LEU A 90 15.35 11.61 2.88
CA LEU A 90 16.60 11.59 3.64
C LEU A 90 17.61 10.60 3.02
N PRO A 91 18.91 10.89 3.06
CA PRO A 91 19.93 10.02 2.48
C PRO A 91 20.15 8.73 3.28
N SER A 92 19.87 8.76 4.58
CA SER A 92 19.98 7.59 5.46
C SER A 92 19.21 7.79 6.75
N MET A 93 18.76 6.69 7.33
CA MET A 93 18.08 6.63 8.64
C MET A 93 18.19 5.21 9.17
N THR A 94 18.40 5.04 10.47
CA THR A 94 18.32 3.72 11.11
C THR A 94 16.86 3.31 11.33
N ASP A 95 16.59 2.01 11.43
CA ASP A 95 15.24 1.50 11.69
C ASP A 95 14.66 2.02 13.03
N THR A 96 15.52 2.22 14.02
CA THR A 96 15.13 2.79 15.33
C THR A 96 14.69 4.25 15.18
N GLU A 97 15.43 5.04 14.42
CA GLU A 97 15.07 6.43 14.12
C GLU A 97 13.78 6.47 13.31
N MET A 98 13.65 5.64 12.27
CA MET A 98 12.44 5.54 11.47
C MET A 98 11.21 5.22 12.33
N ALA A 99 11.28 4.20 13.17
CA ALA A 99 10.18 3.83 14.05
C ALA A 99 9.78 4.97 15.01
N ARG A 100 10.77 5.72 15.53
CA ARG A 100 10.51 6.90 16.37
C ARG A 100 9.83 8.01 15.60
N GLU A 101 10.31 8.35 14.40
CA GLU A 101 9.75 9.42 13.58
C GLU A 101 8.36 9.08 13.05
N LEU A 102 8.13 7.83 12.64
CA LEU A 102 6.79 7.35 12.27
C LEU A 102 5.81 7.54 13.43
N LYS A 103 6.21 7.17 14.65
CA LYS A 103 5.37 7.35 15.83
C LYS A 103 5.16 8.83 16.18
N ALA A 104 6.18 9.66 16.03
CA ALA A 104 6.08 11.10 16.28
C ALA A 104 5.20 11.84 15.24
N SER A 105 5.04 11.27 14.04
CA SER A 105 4.20 11.83 12.98
C SER A 105 2.70 11.60 13.20
N MET A 106 2.31 10.67 14.09
CA MET A 106 0.91 10.35 14.36
C MET A 106 0.13 11.57 14.83
N THR A 107 -1.09 11.72 14.32
CA THR A 107 -2.01 12.78 14.79
C THR A 107 -2.94 12.28 15.91
N ASN A 108 -3.09 10.95 16.02
CA ASN A 108 -3.75 10.29 17.14
C ASN A 108 -2.74 9.40 17.90
N PRO A 109 -2.26 9.80 19.08
CA PRO A 109 -1.25 9.05 19.83
C PRO A 109 -1.75 7.72 20.40
N THR A 110 -3.07 7.48 20.42
CA THR A 110 -3.68 6.24 20.91
C THR A 110 -3.90 5.22 19.79
N ALA A 111 -3.71 5.60 18.54
CA ALA A 111 -3.79 4.69 17.40
C ALA A 111 -2.65 3.65 17.46
N PRO A 112 -2.80 2.49 16.79
CA PRO A 112 -1.74 1.50 16.69
C PRO A 112 -0.48 2.11 16.02
N SER A 113 0.69 1.51 16.24
CA SER A 113 1.91 1.96 15.55
C SER A 113 1.74 1.80 14.03
N PRO A 114 2.07 2.81 13.22
CA PRO A 114 1.97 2.69 11.77
C PRO A 114 2.90 1.60 11.25
N SER A 115 2.56 1.02 10.10
CA SER A 115 3.44 0.09 9.39
C SER A 115 4.80 0.72 9.09
N ILE A 116 5.86 -0.09 9.09
CA ILE A 116 7.21 0.33 8.66
C ILE A 116 7.25 0.78 7.20
N GLU A 117 6.28 0.38 6.38
CA GLU A 117 6.15 0.78 4.97
C GLU A 117 5.32 2.06 4.79
N ALA A 118 4.91 2.74 5.87
CA ALA A 118 4.12 3.96 5.78
C ALA A 118 4.80 5.06 4.94
N ILE A 119 6.14 5.15 4.97
CA ILE A 119 6.89 6.10 4.13
C ILE A 119 6.67 5.76 2.64
N LEU A 120 6.75 4.49 2.27
CA LEU A 120 6.54 4.04 0.89
C LEU A 120 5.10 4.34 0.43
N HIS A 121 4.11 4.07 1.27
CA HIS A 121 2.71 4.44 0.98
C HIS A 121 2.51 5.95 0.81
N ALA A 122 3.24 6.78 1.55
CA ALA A 122 3.21 8.23 1.40
C ALA A 122 3.80 8.69 0.07
N LEU A 123 4.92 8.09 -0.37
CA LEU A 123 5.65 8.45 -1.59
C LEU A 123 4.86 8.16 -2.88
N ILE A 124 4.01 7.15 -2.90
CA ILE A 124 3.12 6.85 -4.03
C ILE A 124 2.04 7.93 -4.09
N PRO A 125 1.93 8.76 -5.16
CA PRO A 125 1.15 10.00 -5.16
C PRO A 125 -0.36 9.81 -5.39
N PHE A 126 -0.89 8.63 -5.17
CA PHE A 126 -2.32 8.32 -5.30
C PHE A 126 -3.03 8.27 -3.96
N LYS A 127 -4.34 8.50 -3.97
CA LYS A 127 -5.18 8.52 -2.78
C LYS A 127 -5.24 7.19 -2.06
N PHE A 128 -5.51 6.10 -2.79
CA PHE A 128 -5.57 4.72 -2.27
C PHE A 128 -4.33 3.96 -2.72
N VAL A 129 -3.67 3.28 -1.77
CA VAL A 129 -2.51 2.42 -2.02
C VAL A 129 -2.72 1.10 -1.30
N ASP A 130 -2.62 0.01 -2.07
CA ASP A 130 -2.73 -1.37 -1.60
C ASP A 130 -1.40 -2.10 -1.77
N HIS A 131 -0.96 -2.79 -0.73
CA HIS A 131 0.19 -3.69 -0.78
C HIS A 131 -0.20 -5.06 -0.24
N THR A 132 0.13 -6.10 -1.00
CA THR A 132 -0.05 -7.49 -0.57
C THR A 132 1.11 -8.37 -1.02
N HIS A 133 1.24 -9.53 -0.36
CA HIS A 133 2.16 -10.59 -0.74
C HIS A 133 1.42 -11.67 -1.55
N THR A 134 0.74 -11.26 -2.61
CA THR A 134 -0.11 -12.14 -3.41
C THR A 134 0.65 -13.36 -3.93
N ASP A 135 0.11 -14.56 -3.69
CA ASP A 135 0.76 -15.85 -3.97
C ASP A 135 1.26 -15.95 -5.41
N ALA A 136 0.46 -15.55 -6.38
CA ALA A 136 0.82 -15.64 -7.80
C ALA A 136 2.07 -14.80 -8.14
N VAL A 137 2.11 -13.52 -7.68
CA VAL A 137 3.25 -12.63 -7.96
C VAL A 137 4.49 -13.08 -7.18
N VAL A 138 4.31 -13.50 -5.93
CA VAL A 138 5.42 -14.00 -5.09
C VAL A 138 5.99 -15.28 -5.70
N ALA A 139 5.17 -16.23 -6.15
CA ALA A 139 5.63 -17.47 -6.81
C ALA A 139 6.44 -17.15 -8.07
N LEU A 140 5.94 -16.29 -8.95
CA LEU A 140 6.65 -15.86 -10.15
C LEU A 140 7.96 -15.16 -9.81
N SER A 141 7.94 -14.18 -8.89
CA SER A 141 9.13 -13.41 -8.52
C SER A 141 10.24 -14.27 -7.89
N ASN A 142 9.87 -15.39 -7.28
CA ASN A 142 10.81 -16.36 -6.70
C ASN A 142 11.29 -17.44 -7.69
N SER A 143 10.79 -17.44 -8.93
CA SER A 143 11.23 -18.38 -9.94
C SER A 143 12.58 -17.96 -10.58
N PRO A 144 13.37 -18.89 -11.17
CA PRO A 144 14.68 -18.56 -11.75
C PRO A 144 14.68 -17.51 -12.87
N LYS A 145 13.54 -17.30 -13.54
CA LYS A 145 13.32 -16.30 -14.59
C LYS A 145 12.23 -15.32 -14.20
N GLY A 146 11.98 -15.15 -12.90
CA GLY A 146 10.86 -14.39 -12.39
C GLY A 146 10.77 -12.96 -12.92
N LYS A 147 11.91 -12.27 -12.98
CA LYS A 147 11.95 -10.92 -13.53
C LYS A 147 11.51 -10.86 -14.99
N ASP A 148 12.11 -11.68 -15.84
CA ASP A 148 11.81 -11.72 -17.28
C ASP A 148 10.32 -12.09 -17.53
N ILE A 149 9.79 -13.00 -16.71
CA ILE A 149 8.38 -13.40 -16.78
C ILE A 149 7.47 -12.24 -16.40
N LEU A 150 7.76 -11.56 -15.31
CA LEU A 150 6.96 -10.42 -14.84
C LEU A 150 7.02 -9.23 -15.80
N GLU A 151 8.20 -8.95 -16.38
CA GLU A 151 8.37 -7.93 -17.43
C GLU A 151 7.55 -8.27 -18.68
N ALA A 152 7.56 -9.52 -19.12
CA ALA A 152 6.77 -9.97 -20.26
C ALA A 152 5.25 -9.92 -19.97
N LEU A 153 4.85 -10.16 -18.72
CA LEU A 153 3.46 -10.24 -18.30
C LEU A 153 2.80 -8.87 -18.16
N TYR A 154 3.48 -7.95 -17.48
CA TYR A 154 2.92 -6.64 -17.11
C TYR A 154 3.37 -5.49 -18.03
N GLY A 155 4.40 -5.71 -18.82
CA GLY A 155 4.95 -4.69 -19.72
C GLY A 155 5.44 -3.45 -18.97
N GLU A 156 5.26 -2.29 -19.58
CA GLU A 156 5.75 -1.00 -19.05
C GLU A 156 4.82 -0.36 -18.00
N THR A 157 3.64 -0.96 -17.75
CA THR A 157 2.68 -0.39 -16.79
C THR A 157 2.98 -0.75 -15.34
N VAL A 158 3.92 -1.67 -15.10
CA VAL A 158 4.34 -2.09 -13.76
C VAL A 158 5.84 -1.93 -13.61
N LEU A 159 6.25 -1.15 -12.61
CA LEU A 159 7.65 -1.02 -12.24
C LEU A 159 8.09 -2.25 -11.46
N ILE A 160 9.15 -2.93 -11.93
CA ILE A 160 9.70 -4.12 -11.25
C ILE A 160 11.02 -3.74 -10.61
N LEU A 161 11.08 -3.81 -9.28
CA LEU A 161 12.26 -3.50 -8.49
C LEU A 161 12.90 -4.77 -7.91
N PRO A 162 14.23 -4.85 -7.80
CA PRO A 162 14.91 -5.96 -7.18
C PRO A 162 14.51 -6.09 -5.70
N TYR A 163 14.83 -7.25 -5.09
CA TYR A 163 14.60 -7.41 -3.65
C TYR A 163 15.40 -6.40 -2.84
N ILE A 164 14.69 -5.72 -1.97
CA ILE A 164 15.25 -4.80 -0.99
C ILE A 164 14.58 -5.10 0.35
N MET A 165 15.37 -5.17 1.41
CA MET A 165 14.85 -5.40 2.76
C MET A 165 13.80 -4.33 3.11
N PRO A 166 12.60 -4.73 3.55
CA PRO A 166 11.59 -3.78 4.02
C PRO A 166 12.11 -2.84 5.09
N GLY A 167 11.76 -1.57 4.98
CA GLY A 167 12.21 -0.52 5.87
C GLY A 167 12.63 0.75 5.13
N PHE A 168 13.47 1.56 5.76
CA PHE A 168 13.87 2.86 5.21
C PHE A 168 14.58 2.74 3.85
N VAL A 169 15.46 1.74 3.71
CA VAL A 169 16.21 1.53 2.45
C VAL A 169 15.26 1.24 1.28
N LEU A 170 14.22 0.44 1.50
CA LEU A 170 13.21 0.18 0.47
C LEU A 170 12.50 1.48 0.06
N ALA A 171 12.07 2.29 1.02
CA ALA A 171 11.38 3.54 0.73
C ALA A 171 12.25 4.51 -0.10
N THR A 172 13.54 4.66 0.25
CA THR A 172 14.47 5.51 -0.53
C THR A 172 14.73 4.96 -1.92
N GLN A 173 14.86 3.65 -2.09
CA GLN A 173 15.06 3.05 -3.41
C GLN A 173 13.83 3.22 -4.32
N VAL A 174 12.63 3.07 -3.77
CA VAL A 174 11.40 3.36 -4.53
C VAL A 174 11.34 4.84 -4.90
N TYR A 175 11.65 5.75 -3.96
CA TYR A 175 11.72 7.19 -4.26
C TYR A 175 12.69 7.49 -5.41
N GLU A 176 13.93 6.99 -5.34
CA GLU A 176 14.93 7.21 -6.39
C GLU A 176 14.51 6.63 -7.75
N ALA A 177 13.86 5.45 -7.75
CA ALA A 177 13.39 4.81 -8.97
C ALA A 177 12.17 5.51 -9.59
N THR A 178 11.41 6.30 -8.81
CA THR A 178 10.14 6.87 -9.26
C THR A 178 10.12 8.39 -9.34
N LYS A 179 11.13 9.10 -8.82
CA LYS A 179 11.15 10.58 -8.74
C LYS A 179 11.02 11.29 -10.10
N ASP A 180 11.48 10.65 -11.18
CA ASP A 180 11.47 11.19 -12.54
C ASP A 180 10.46 10.46 -13.45
N LEU A 181 9.66 9.52 -12.91
CA LEU A 181 8.68 8.78 -13.69
C LEU A 181 7.34 9.52 -13.78
N ASP A 182 6.66 9.33 -14.91
CA ASP A 182 5.26 9.70 -15.04
C ASP A 182 4.38 8.62 -14.39
N TRP A 183 3.90 8.91 -13.20
CA TRP A 183 3.03 8.02 -12.44
C TRP A 183 1.70 7.69 -13.14
N ALA A 184 1.25 8.54 -14.08
CA ALA A 184 0.03 8.27 -14.84
C ALA A 184 0.16 7.05 -15.78
N CYS A 185 1.40 6.64 -16.10
CA CYS A 185 1.70 5.47 -16.91
C CYS A 185 1.78 4.17 -16.08
N LEU A 186 1.80 4.27 -14.74
CA LEU A 186 1.98 3.12 -13.86
C LEU A 186 0.65 2.66 -13.25
N GLU A 187 0.45 1.35 -13.22
CA GLU A 187 -0.66 0.68 -12.54
C GLU A 187 -0.22 -0.04 -11.25
N GLY A 188 1.09 -0.29 -11.10
CA GLY A 188 1.62 -0.97 -9.92
C GLY A 188 3.14 -1.00 -9.85
N ILE A 189 3.63 -1.52 -8.72
CA ILE A 189 5.04 -1.80 -8.46
C ILE A 189 5.16 -3.22 -7.93
N VAL A 190 5.96 -4.05 -8.57
CA VAL A 190 6.35 -5.36 -8.06
C VAL A 190 7.71 -5.24 -7.39
N LEU A 191 7.76 -5.67 -6.14
CA LEU A 191 9.01 -5.88 -5.41
C LEU A 191 9.37 -7.36 -5.50
N MET A 192 10.49 -7.66 -6.19
CA MET A 192 10.94 -9.05 -6.35
C MET A 192 11.12 -9.72 -4.99
N HIS A 193 10.66 -10.96 -4.86
CA HIS A 193 10.72 -11.77 -3.63
C HIS A 193 9.97 -11.16 -2.43
N HIS A 194 9.03 -10.24 -2.65
CA HIS A 194 8.32 -9.55 -1.59
C HIS A 194 6.82 -9.46 -1.89
N GLY A 195 6.41 -8.66 -2.87
CA GLY A 195 4.98 -8.46 -3.14
C GLY A 195 4.68 -7.42 -4.19
N LEU A 196 3.43 -6.97 -4.19
CA LEU A 196 2.84 -6.06 -5.16
C LEU A 196 2.25 -4.83 -4.48
N PHE A 197 2.47 -3.67 -5.08
CA PHE A 197 1.72 -2.44 -4.81
C PHE A 197 0.84 -2.10 -5.99
N THR A 198 -0.40 -1.70 -5.71
CA THR A 198 -1.31 -1.05 -6.66
C THR A 198 -1.86 0.23 -6.06
N PHE A 199 -2.25 1.16 -6.90
CA PHE A 199 -2.66 2.48 -6.45
C PHE A 199 -3.62 3.15 -7.44
N ASN A 200 -4.53 3.96 -6.93
CA ASN A 200 -5.44 4.79 -7.72
C ASN A 200 -6.08 5.85 -6.82
N ASP A 201 -6.65 6.90 -7.41
CA ASP A 201 -7.46 7.88 -6.68
C ASP A 201 -8.89 7.37 -6.43
N ASP A 202 -9.32 6.36 -7.17
CA ASP A 202 -10.61 5.69 -7.00
C ASP A 202 -10.44 4.35 -6.27
N ALA A 203 -11.20 4.15 -5.18
CA ALA A 203 -11.14 2.97 -4.33
C ALA A 203 -11.53 1.67 -5.04
N LYS A 204 -12.48 1.74 -5.98
CA LYS A 204 -12.90 0.58 -6.78
C LYS A 204 -11.85 0.22 -7.82
N ALA A 205 -11.26 1.22 -8.45
CA ALA A 205 -10.22 1.03 -9.45
C ALA A 205 -8.98 0.36 -8.85
N VAL A 206 -8.49 0.79 -7.69
CA VAL A 206 -7.32 0.17 -7.04
C VAL A 206 -7.59 -1.29 -6.68
N SER A 207 -8.75 -1.58 -6.10
CA SER A 207 -9.16 -2.95 -5.77
C SER A 207 -9.21 -3.85 -7.01
N TYR A 208 -9.75 -3.32 -8.12
CA TYR A 208 -9.83 -4.06 -9.38
C TYR A 208 -8.45 -4.33 -10.00
N THR A 209 -7.57 -3.33 -9.99
CA THR A 209 -6.20 -3.46 -10.51
C THR A 209 -5.42 -4.51 -9.71
N HIS A 210 -5.60 -4.56 -8.40
CA HIS A 210 -4.95 -5.54 -7.53
C HIS A 210 -5.36 -6.97 -7.87
N LEU A 211 -6.68 -7.21 -7.99
CA LEU A 211 -7.23 -8.52 -8.39
C LEU A 211 -6.74 -8.92 -9.79
N ARG A 212 -6.76 -7.99 -10.76
CA ARG A 212 -6.29 -8.24 -12.13
C ARG A 212 -4.81 -8.64 -12.15
N ALA A 213 -3.96 -7.98 -11.39
CA ALA A 213 -2.54 -8.30 -11.29
C ALA A 213 -2.33 -9.73 -10.76
N HIS A 214 -3.07 -10.13 -9.71
CA HIS A 214 -3.03 -11.49 -9.20
C HIS A 214 -3.48 -12.51 -10.25
N GLU A 215 -4.66 -12.32 -10.88
CA GLU A 215 -5.21 -13.27 -11.87
C GLU A 215 -4.31 -13.42 -13.09
N THR A 216 -3.70 -12.33 -13.54
CA THR A 216 -2.77 -12.35 -14.65
C THR A 216 -1.54 -13.21 -14.30
N GLY A 217 -0.99 -13.08 -13.11
CA GLY A 217 0.10 -13.92 -12.61
C GLY A 217 -0.32 -15.39 -12.42
N ARG A 218 -1.50 -15.64 -11.86
CA ARG A 218 -2.04 -16.98 -11.60
C ARG A 218 -2.14 -17.85 -12.86
N ASN A 219 -2.58 -17.27 -13.97
CA ASN A 219 -2.72 -17.98 -15.23
C ASN A 219 -1.39 -18.52 -15.80
N LEU A 220 -0.24 -18.13 -15.24
CA LEU A 220 1.08 -18.65 -15.63
C LEU A 220 1.65 -19.67 -14.63
N VAL A 221 1.13 -19.74 -13.42
CA VAL A 221 1.63 -20.62 -12.34
C VAL A 221 0.81 -21.93 -12.29
N CYS A 222 -0.44 -21.90 -12.71
CA CYS A 222 -1.34 -23.05 -12.86
C CYS A 222 -1.45 -23.47 -14.33
#